data_50ef917f071ad01c0cdfda757c67fb0a
#
_entry.id   50ef917f071ad01c0cdfda757c67fb0a
#
_cell.length_a   1.000
_cell.length_b   1.000
_cell.length_c   1.000
_cell.angle_alpha   90.00
_cell.angle_beta   90.00
_cell.angle_gamma   90.00
#
_symmetry.space_group_name_H-M   'P 1'
#
loop_
_entity.id
_entity.type
_entity.pdbx_description
1 polymer ?
#
loop_
_entity_poly.entity_id
_entity_poly.type
_entity_poly.pdbx_seq_one_letter_code
_entity_poly.pdbx_strand_id
1 'polypeptide(L)'
;CNTAWDWKSGRIETKVHNPHYFEYLRTRGTQGMQERNPDEVRCGRELDEAFAISFGFILKRHNFPTEVVKKVHDIAQKTLDFDRWNIHNVGDSPDTQYLRIVYMRNLMDEKMFKKRVQMVHKKFHKEKEIQEVYVMFKQTIIDILYLYREQLDHSESAEEARSYNTL
;
A
#
# COMPACT_ATOMS: atom_id res chain seq x y z
N CYS A 1 -10.34 -21.82 -8.92
CA CYS A 1 -11.34 -21.81 -7.86
C CYS A 1 -11.53 -20.38 -7.37
N ASN A 2 -12.64 -19.76 -7.75
CA ASN A 2 -12.91 -18.33 -7.47
C ASN A 2 -13.89 -18.16 -6.30
N THR A 3 -13.89 -19.12 -5.38
CA THR A 3 -14.82 -19.10 -4.24
C THR A 3 -14.05 -18.68 -3.00
N ALA A 4 -14.43 -17.55 -2.42
CA ALA A 4 -13.91 -17.10 -1.14
C ALA A 4 -14.69 -17.77 -0.01
N TRP A 5 -13.99 -18.14 1.05
CA TRP A 5 -14.56 -18.82 2.19
C TRP A 5 -13.85 -18.44 3.49
N ASP A 6 -14.58 -18.36 4.56
CA ASP A 6 -14.01 -18.10 5.88
C ASP A 6 -13.24 -19.32 6.38
N TRP A 7 -11.97 -19.12 6.67
CA TRP A 7 -11.06 -20.17 7.13
C TRP A 7 -11.50 -20.85 8.45
N LYS A 8 -12.19 -20.12 9.34
CA LYS A 8 -12.62 -20.65 10.63
C LYS A 8 -13.93 -21.43 10.55
N SER A 9 -14.90 -20.91 9.81
CA SER A 9 -16.25 -21.48 9.72
C SER A 9 -16.46 -22.38 8.51
N GLY A 10 -15.57 -22.32 7.49
CA GLY A 10 -15.72 -23.05 6.23
C GLY A 10 -16.89 -22.54 5.37
N ARG A 11 -17.54 -21.44 5.73
CA ARG A 11 -18.66 -20.87 4.97
C ARG A 11 -18.18 -20.06 3.78
N ILE A 12 -18.96 -20.10 2.71
CA ILE A 12 -18.70 -19.27 1.53
C ILE A 12 -19.05 -17.83 1.88
N GLU A 13 -18.08 -16.96 1.70
CA GLU A 13 -18.20 -15.51 1.90
C GLU A 13 -18.46 -14.82 0.55
N THR A 14 -19.53 -14.03 0.50
CA THR A 14 -19.90 -13.28 -0.70
C THR A 14 -19.32 -11.87 -0.74
N LYS A 15 -18.83 -11.37 0.39
CA LYS A 15 -18.24 -10.03 0.55
C LYS A 15 -16.78 -10.12 0.97
N VAL A 16 -15.91 -10.56 0.06
CA VAL A 16 -14.48 -10.63 0.37
C VAL A 16 -13.72 -9.69 -0.54
N HIS A 17 -12.96 -8.82 0.08
CA HIS A 17 -11.98 -7.98 -0.62
C HIS A 17 -10.70 -8.80 -0.86
N ASN A 18 -10.46 -9.23 -2.09
CA ASN A 18 -9.21 -9.85 -2.49
C ASN A 18 -8.55 -9.02 -3.61
N PRO A 19 -7.58 -8.15 -3.29
CA PRO A 19 -6.92 -7.29 -4.27
C PRO A 19 -6.25 -8.08 -5.39
N HIS A 20 -5.65 -9.22 -5.09
CA HIS A 20 -5.01 -10.08 -6.09
C HIS A 20 -6.01 -10.71 -7.06
N TYR A 21 -7.21 -11.00 -6.61
CA TYR A 21 -8.28 -11.50 -7.49
C TYR A 21 -8.71 -10.45 -8.51
N PHE A 22 -8.89 -9.21 -8.09
CA PHE A 22 -9.27 -8.11 -8.98
C PHE A 22 -8.14 -7.73 -9.95
N GLU A 23 -6.90 -7.79 -9.52
CA GLU A 23 -5.74 -7.59 -10.39
C GLU A 23 -5.64 -8.70 -11.44
N TYR A 24 -5.84 -9.94 -11.05
CA TYR A 24 -5.92 -11.08 -11.96
C TYR A 24 -7.03 -10.92 -13.00
N LEU A 25 -8.23 -10.48 -12.61
CA LEU A 25 -9.33 -10.21 -13.54
C LEU A 25 -9.00 -9.07 -14.51
N ARG A 26 -8.35 -8.01 -14.02
CA ARG A 26 -7.93 -6.88 -14.85
C ARG A 26 -6.91 -7.29 -15.93
N THR A 27 -5.94 -8.12 -15.57
CA THR A 27 -4.89 -8.58 -16.48
C THR A 27 -5.39 -9.57 -17.51
N ARG A 28 -6.45 -10.33 -17.25
CA ARG A 28 -7.01 -11.32 -18.16
C ARG A 28 -8.14 -10.79 -19.08
N GLY A 29 -8.53 -9.52 -18.97
CA GLY A 29 -9.51 -8.92 -19.88
C GLY A 29 -10.89 -9.58 -19.85
N THR A 30 -11.29 -10.20 -18.76
CA THR A 30 -12.57 -10.90 -18.64
C THR A 30 -13.70 -9.89 -18.54
N GLN A 31 -14.48 -9.77 -19.60
CA GLN A 31 -15.79 -9.10 -19.61
C GLN A 31 -16.71 -9.82 -18.61
N GLY A 32 -17.05 -9.14 -17.54
CA GLY A 32 -17.92 -9.68 -16.48
C GLY A 32 -17.42 -9.28 -15.10
N MET A 33 -16.95 -8.04 -14.94
CA MET A 33 -16.71 -7.48 -13.62
C MET A 33 -18.04 -7.44 -12.87
N GLN A 34 -18.15 -8.20 -11.77
CA GLN A 34 -19.14 -7.88 -10.74
C GLN A 34 -18.94 -6.40 -10.38
N GLU A 35 -20.03 -5.63 -10.39
CA GLU A 35 -20.01 -4.25 -9.93
C GLU A 35 -19.37 -4.23 -8.53
N ARG A 36 -18.33 -3.42 -8.40
CA ARG A 36 -17.68 -3.21 -7.10
C ARG A 36 -18.70 -2.65 -6.14
N ASN A 37 -18.65 -3.13 -4.90
CA ASN A 37 -19.36 -2.45 -3.82
C ASN A 37 -18.91 -0.97 -3.80
N PRO A 38 -19.84 0.01 -3.90
CA PRO A 38 -19.48 1.43 -3.87
C PRO A 38 -18.72 1.83 -2.60
N ASP A 39 -18.88 1.08 -1.50
CA ASP A 39 -18.16 1.31 -0.25
C ASP A 39 -16.76 0.66 -0.20
N GLU A 40 -16.33 0.02 -1.29
CA GLU A 40 -15.05 -0.68 -1.34
C GLU A 40 -13.92 0.30 -1.68
N VAL A 41 -12.93 0.39 -0.81
CA VAL A 41 -11.72 1.18 -1.06
C VAL A 41 -10.97 0.63 -2.29
N ARG A 42 -10.70 1.50 -3.26
CA ARG A 42 -9.96 1.10 -4.47
C ARG A 42 -8.52 0.77 -4.10
N CYS A 43 -8.11 -0.48 -4.36
CA CYS A 43 -6.72 -0.89 -4.20
C CYS A 43 -5.81 -0.29 -5.27
N GLY A 44 -4.54 -0.05 -4.90
CA GLY A 44 -3.53 0.44 -5.83
C GLY A 44 -3.64 1.93 -6.13
N ARG A 45 -4.22 2.72 -5.21
CA ARG A 45 -4.14 4.18 -5.29
C ARG A 45 -2.71 4.60 -4.98
N GLU A 46 -2.20 5.49 -5.81
CA GLU A 46 -0.90 6.12 -5.59
C GLU A 46 -1.12 7.54 -5.07
N LEU A 47 -0.30 7.92 -4.12
CA LEU A 47 -0.25 9.29 -3.63
C LEU A 47 0.71 10.08 -4.52
N ASP A 48 0.28 11.24 -4.99
CA ASP A 48 1.09 12.19 -5.73
C ASP A 48 1.05 13.60 -5.11
N GLU A 49 1.90 14.48 -5.59
CA GLU A 49 1.94 15.87 -5.13
C GLU A 49 0.63 16.61 -5.45
N ALA A 50 -0.01 16.29 -6.58
CA ALA A 50 -1.28 16.89 -6.98
C ALA A 50 -2.39 16.53 -6.01
N PHE A 51 -2.42 15.28 -5.53
CA PHE A 51 -3.33 14.85 -4.48
C PHE A 51 -3.13 15.66 -3.19
N ALA A 52 -1.87 15.78 -2.72
CA ALA A 52 -1.57 16.49 -1.48
C ALA A 52 -2.02 17.96 -1.52
N ILE A 53 -1.79 18.64 -2.65
CA ILE A 53 -2.21 20.03 -2.88
C ILE A 53 -3.73 20.14 -2.93
N SER A 54 -4.40 19.33 -3.77
CA SER A 54 -5.86 19.36 -3.96
C SER A 54 -6.60 19.04 -2.67
N PHE A 55 -6.10 18.09 -1.90
CA PHE A 55 -6.70 17.74 -0.61
C PHE A 55 -6.56 18.87 0.42
N GLY A 56 -5.44 19.58 0.42
CA GLY A 56 -5.27 20.78 1.23
C GLY A 56 -6.30 21.90 0.91
N PHE A 57 -6.69 22.06 -0.37
CA PHE A 57 -7.76 22.98 -0.77
C PHE A 57 -9.13 22.52 -0.28
N ILE A 58 -9.44 21.22 -0.40
CA ILE A 58 -10.71 20.67 0.11
C ILE A 58 -10.83 20.89 1.61
N LEU A 59 -9.81 20.59 2.40
CA LEU A 59 -9.80 20.82 3.84
C LEU A 59 -10.03 22.30 4.21
N LYS A 60 -9.43 23.24 3.49
CA LYS A 60 -9.66 24.68 3.69
C LYS A 60 -11.09 25.08 3.38
N ARG A 61 -11.67 24.53 2.31
CA ARG A 61 -13.06 24.80 1.91
C ARG A 61 -14.05 24.31 2.97
N HIS A 62 -13.76 23.20 3.64
CA HIS A 62 -14.51 22.70 4.79
C HIS A 62 -14.18 23.38 6.13
N ASN A 63 -13.49 24.52 6.11
CA ASN A 63 -13.15 25.33 7.30
C ASN A 63 -12.31 24.58 8.36
N PHE A 64 -11.48 23.60 7.94
CA PHE A 64 -10.56 22.98 8.89
C PHE A 64 -9.49 23.97 9.37
N PRO A 65 -9.08 23.88 10.64
CA PRO A 65 -7.99 24.71 11.18
C PRO A 65 -6.71 24.56 10.36
N THR A 66 -5.99 25.67 10.14
CA THR A 66 -4.75 25.69 9.35
C THR A 66 -3.72 24.69 9.85
N GLU A 67 -3.67 24.42 11.16
CA GLU A 67 -2.76 23.42 11.74
C GLU A 67 -3.09 22.00 11.30
N VAL A 68 -4.39 21.67 11.17
CA VAL A 68 -4.82 20.35 10.66
C VAL A 68 -4.43 20.21 9.20
N VAL A 69 -4.68 21.23 8.38
CA VAL A 69 -4.30 21.26 6.96
C VAL A 69 -2.79 21.02 6.80
N LYS A 70 -1.97 21.73 7.59
CA LYS A 70 -0.52 21.55 7.61
C LYS A 70 -0.11 20.12 7.98
N LYS A 71 -0.68 19.56 9.04
CA LYS A 71 -0.37 18.19 9.49
C LYS A 71 -0.72 17.15 8.44
N VAL A 72 -1.87 17.28 7.79
CA VAL A 72 -2.28 16.36 6.70
C VAL A 72 -1.32 16.47 5.51
N HIS A 73 -0.95 17.69 5.12
CA HIS A 73 0.03 17.93 4.08
C HIS A 73 1.39 17.31 4.44
N ASP A 74 1.88 17.50 5.67
CA ASP A 74 3.15 16.93 6.14
C ASP A 74 3.12 15.39 6.13
N ILE A 75 1.99 14.79 6.50
CA ILE A 75 1.81 13.33 6.45
C ILE A 75 1.87 12.85 4.99
N ALA A 76 1.16 13.52 4.08
CA ALA A 76 1.17 13.18 2.66
C ALA A 76 2.59 13.30 2.07
N GLN A 77 3.31 14.39 2.35
CA GLN A 77 4.69 14.59 1.90
C GLN A 77 5.64 13.53 2.46
N LYS A 78 5.59 13.24 3.74
CA LYS A 78 6.42 12.18 4.34
C LYS A 78 6.12 10.82 3.73
N THR A 79 4.86 10.55 3.40
CA THR A 79 4.47 9.29 2.74
C THR A 79 5.04 9.20 1.32
N LEU A 80 5.08 10.30 0.57
CA LEU A 80 5.77 10.39 -0.73
C LEU A 80 7.28 10.20 -0.59
N ASP A 81 7.87 10.74 0.47
CA ASP A 81 9.31 10.62 0.72
C ASP A 81 9.73 9.19 1.11
N PHE A 82 8.82 8.33 1.57
CA PHE A 82 9.15 6.92 1.84
C PHE A 82 9.76 6.22 0.62
N ASP A 83 9.32 6.54 -0.58
CA ASP A 83 9.88 5.97 -1.81
C ASP A 83 11.25 6.57 -2.16
N ARG A 84 11.42 7.87 -1.87
CA ARG A 84 12.70 8.58 -2.12
C ARG A 84 13.82 8.11 -1.19
N TRP A 85 13.49 7.80 0.05
CA TRP A 85 14.47 7.39 1.06
C TRP A 85 14.92 5.95 0.86
N ASN A 86 14.43 5.29 -0.21
CA ASN A 86 14.86 3.95 -0.61
C ASN A 86 14.91 3.00 0.59
N ILE A 87 13.90 3.12 1.46
CA ILE A 87 13.82 2.31 2.66
C ILE A 87 13.70 0.87 2.19
N HIS A 88 14.86 0.30 1.98
CA HIS A 88 15.11 -1.10 1.67
C HIS A 88 14.41 -1.59 0.40
N ASN A 89 14.94 -1.21 -0.78
CA ASN A 89 14.69 -2.01 -1.97
C ASN A 89 15.43 -3.35 -1.79
N VAL A 90 14.86 -4.20 -0.94
CA VAL A 90 15.37 -5.53 -0.69
C VAL A 90 15.01 -6.34 -1.92
N GLY A 91 16.01 -6.79 -2.68
CA GLY A 91 15.81 -7.63 -3.86
C GLY A 91 15.03 -8.91 -3.53
N ASP A 92 14.73 -9.71 -4.55
CA ASP A 92 13.96 -10.96 -4.39
C ASP A 92 14.75 -12.07 -3.69
N SER A 93 16.06 -11.98 -3.67
CA SER A 93 16.94 -12.99 -3.07
C SER A 93 18.21 -12.38 -2.47
N PRO A 94 18.79 -13.03 -1.44
CA PRO A 94 20.04 -12.58 -0.85
C PRO A 94 21.20 -12.74 -1.81
N ASP A 95 22.00 -11.69 -1.99
CA ASP A 95 23.20 -11.75 -2.82
C ASP A 95 24.32 -12.51 -2.08
N THR A 96 24.59 -13.72 -2.55
CA THR A 96 25.65 -14.59 -2.06
C THR A 96 26.71 -14.86 -3.13
N GLN A 97 26.67 -14.17 -4.28
CA GLN A 97 27.54 -14.45 -5.42
C GLN A 97 29.04 -14.33 -5.05
N TYR A 98 29.40 -13.25 -4.39
CA TYR A 98 30.78 -13.03 -3.93
C TYR A 98 31.26 -14.17 -3.02
N LEU A 99 30.45 -14.61 -2.07
CA LEU A 99 30.82 -15.70 -1.15
C LEU A 99 31.04 -17.02 -1.88
N ARG A 100 30.23 -17.32 -2.90
CA ARG A 100 30.39 -18.53 -3.73
C ARG A 100 31.70 -18.47 -4.52
N ILE A 101 32.05 -17.34 -5.11
CA ILE A 101 33.31 -17.16 -5.85
C ILE A 101 34.51 -17.35 -4.93
N VAL A 102 34.52 -16.76 -3.73
CA VAL A 102 35.60 -16.89 -2.77
C VAL A 102 35.78 -18.34 -2.31
N TYR A 103 34.66 -19.06 -2.07
CA TYR A 103 34.66 -20.44 -1.69
C TYR A 103 35.19 -21.33 -2.82
N MET A 104 34.73 -21.14 -4.07
CA MET A 104 35.23 -21.92 -5.24
C MET A 104 36.71 -21.69 -5.53
N ARG A 105 37.24 -20.53 -5.15
CA ARG A 105 38.68 -20.22 -5.24
C ARG A 105 39.52 -20.83 -4.11
N ASN A 106 38.90 -21.59 -3.20
CA ASN A 106 39.55 -22.16 -2.01
C ASN A 106 40.14 -21.10 -1.06
N LEU A 107 39.60 -19.87 -1.10
CA LEU A 107 40.00 -18.75 -0.22
C LEU A 107 39.21 -18.71 1.09
N MET A 108 38.28 -19.64 1.26
CA MET A 108 37.45 -19.79 2.44
C MET A 108 37.13 -21.24 2.70
N ASP A 109 37.19 -21.67 3.97
CA ASP A 109 36.79 -22.99 4.37
C ASP A 109 35.25 -23.15 4.42
N GLU A 110 34.78 -24.37 4.35
CA GLU A 110 33.36 -24.72 4.29
C GLU A 110 32.57 -24.18 5.52
N LYS A 111 33.15 -24.30 6.69
CA LYS A 111 32.52 -23.84 7.94
C LYS A 111 32.29 -22.33 7.93
N MET A 112 33.30 -21.58 7.47
CA MET A 112 33.21 -20.13 7.37
C MET A 112 32.23 -19.72 6.26
N PHE A 113 32.24 -20.42 5.13
CA PHE A 113 31.28 -20.21 4.04
C PHE A 113 29.83 -20.35 4.53
N LYS A 114 29.49 -21.49 5.15
CA LYS A 114 28.16 -21.75 5.72
C LYS A 114 27.74 -20.65 6.70
N LYS A 115 28.62 -20.25 7.61
CA LYS A 115 28.35 -19.19 8.59
C LYS A 115 28.03 -17.85 7.90
N ARG A 116 28.85 -17.44 6.91
CA ARG A 116 28.65 -16.18 6.20
C ARG A 116 27.36 -16.18 5.37
N VAL A 117 27.07 -17.27 4.68
CA VAL A 117 25.81 -17.43 3.93
C VAL A 117 24.61 -17.30 4.86
N GLN A 118 24.64 -17.96 6.03
CA GLN A 118 23.56 -17.82 7.03
C GLN A 118 23.40 -16.40 7.53
N MET A 119 24.50 -15.65 7.74
CA MET A 119 24.43 -14.25 8.16
C MET A 119 23.77 -13.37 7.09
N VAL A 120 24.12 -13.57 5.80
CA VAL A 120 23.51 -12.83 4.69
C VAL A 120 22.03 -13.14 4.59
N HIS A 121 21.62 -14.40 4.70
CA HIS A 121 20.23 -14.80 4.70
C HIS A 121 19.44 -14.20 5.88
N LYS A 122 19.97 -14.26 7.10
CA LYS A 122 19.32 -13.66 8.28
C LYS A 122 19.14 -12.14 8.12
N LYS A 123 20.16 -11.47 7.60
CA LYS A 123 20.09 -10.03 7.34
C LYS A 123 19.00 -9.73 6.31
N PHE A 124 19.01 -10.46 5.18
CA PHE A 124 18.02 -10.32 4.12
C PHE A 124 16.58 -10.53 4.62
N HIS A 125 16.31 -11.60 5.37
CA HIS A 125 14.97 -11.85 5.91
C HIS A 125 14.51 -10.72 6.84
N LYS A 126 15.40 -10.26 7.74
CA LYS A 126 15.08 -9.13 8.62
C LYS A 126 14.75 -7.85 7.82
N GLU A 127 15.54 -7.54 6.80
CA GLU A 127 15.31 -6.36 5.96
C GLU A 127 14.00 -6.48 5.17
N LYS A 128 13.68 -7.69 4.70
CA LYS A 128 12.44 -7.97 3.99
C LYS A 128 11.21 -7.82 4.89
N GLU A 129 11.24 -8.36 6.11
CA GLU A 129 10.16 -8.18 7.08
C GLU A 129 9.94 -6.69 7.42
N ILE A 130 11.03 -5.93 7.58
CA ILE A 130 10.95 -4.48 7.82
C ILE A 130 10.32 -3.79 6.59
N GLN A 131 10.73 -4.14 5.38
CA GLN A 131 10.16 -3.59 4.14
C GLN A 131 8.65 -3.86 4.05
N GLU A 132 8.21 -5.08 4.35
CA GLU A 132 6.78 -5.45 4.34
C GLU A 132 5.95 -4.58 5.30
N VAL A 133 6.49 -4.31 6.50
CA VAL A 133 5.84 -3.41 7.47
C VAL A 133 5.73 -1.98 6.93
N TYR A 134 6.79 -1.46 6.30
CA TYR A 134 6.75 -0.12 5.70
C TYR A 134 5.77 -0.02 4.55
N VAL A 135 5.74 -1.02 3.66
CA VAL A 135 4.79 -1.06 2.54
C VAL A 135 3.36 -1.06 3.05
N MET A 136 3.06 -1.90 4.04
CA MET A 136 1.74 -1.95 4.67
C MET A 136 1.38 -0.61 5.32
N PHE A 137 2.28 0.00 6.06
CA PHE A 137 2.07 1.29 6.71
C PHE A 137 1.79 2.40 5.69
N LYS A 138 2.62 2.49 4.63
CA LYS A 138 2.42 3.43 3.53
C LYS A 138 1.05 3.26 2.89
N GLN A 139 0.67 2.04 2.53
CA GLN A 139 -0.62 1.77 1.90
C GLN A 139 -1.78 2.16 2.81
N THR A 140 -1.68 1.86 4.10
CA THR A 140 -2.70 2.23 5.09
C THR A 140 -2.89 3.75 5.16
N ILE A 141 -1.80 4.53 5.16
CA ILE A 141 -1.91 6.01 5.15
C ILE A 141 -2.59 6.49 3.86
N ILE A 142 -2.18 5.95 2.72
CA ILE A 142 -2.78 6.31 1.42
C ILE A 142 -4.29 6.05 1.44
N ASP A 143 -4.71 4.88 1.89
CA ASP A 143 -6.12 4.49 1.94
C ASP A 143 -6.92 5.40 2.88
N ILE A 144 -6.36 5.75 4.05
CA ILE A 144 -6.99 6.68 5.00
C ILE A 144 -7.16 8.07 4.38
N LEU A 145 -6.13 8.60 3.71
CA LEU A 145 -6.20 9.93 3.09
C LEU A 145 -7.25 9.97 1.97
N TYR A 146 -7.33 8.95 1.14
CA TYR A 146 -8.33 8.84 0.08
C TYR A 146 -9.74 8.67 0.63
N LEU A 147 -9.93 7.81 1.63
CA LEU A 147 -11.22 7.61 2.28
C LEU A 147 -11.75 8.93 2.89
N TYR A 148 -10.88 9.66 3.58
CA TYR A 148 -11.24 10.92 4.19
C TYR A 148 -11.60 11.99 3.15
N ARG A 149 -10.85 12.06 2.06
CA ARG A 149 -11.17 12.94 0.93
C ARG A 149 -12.54 12.61 0.33
N GLU A 150 -12.84 11.35 0.07
CA GLU A 150 -14.12 10.92 -0.48
C GLU A 150 -15.29 11.27 0.44
N GLN A 151 -15.12 11.09 1.75
CA GLN A 151 -16.15 11.50 2.72
C GLN A 151 -16.45 13.00 2.68
N LEU A 152 -15.44 13.84 2.50
CA LEU A 152 -15.61 15.29 2.36
C LEU A 152 -16.30 15.65 1.05
N ASP A 153 -15.89 15.05 -0.07
CA ASP A 153 -16.51 15.28 -1.38
C ASP A 153 -18.00 14.87 -1.38
N HIS A 154 -18.36 13.77 -0.71
CA HIS A 154 -19.76 13.34 -0.55
C HIS A 154 -20.58 14.27 0.34
N SER A 155 -20.00 14.84 1.38
CA SER A 155 -20.71 15.78 2.26
C SER A 155 -21.07 17.09 1.53
N GLU A 156 -20.21 17.57 0.63
CA GLU A 156 -20.50 18.73 -0.21
C GLU A 156 -21.67 18.48 -1.15
N SER A 157 -21.65 17.35 -1.86
CA SER A 157 -22.72 17.02 -2.80
C SER A 157 -24.08 16.88 -2.10
N ALA A 158 -24.12 16.41 -0.86
CA ALA A 158 -25.32 16.30 -0.05
C ALA A 158 -25.83 17.67 0.43
N GLU A 159 -24.95 18.61 0.77
CA GLU A 159 -25.33 19.98 1.14
C GLU A 159 -25.81 20.79 -0.06
N GLU A 160 -25.16 20.68 -1.21
CA GLU A 160 -25.61 21.28 -2.46
C GLU A 160 -26.98 20.76 -2.86
N ALA A 161 -27.22 19.44 -2.82
CA ALA A 161 -28.52 18.85 -3.14
C ALA A 161 -29.63 19.33 -2.20
N ARG A 162 -29.35 19.59 -0.94
CA ARG A 162 -30.31 20.17 0.02
C ARG A 162 -30.62 21.62 -0.30
N SER A 163 -29.64 22.41 -0.75
CA SER A 163 -29.85 23.82 -1.11
C SER A 163 -30.74 23.98 -2.35
N TYR A 164 -30.66 23.07 -3.32
CA TYR A 164 -31.54 23.09 -4.49
C TYR A 164 -33.00 22.66 -4.21
N ASN A 165 -33.22 21.87 -3.15
CA ASN A 165 -34.57 21.45 -2.76
C ASN A 165 -35.30 22.43 -1.85
N THR A 166 -34.65 23.54 -1.46
CA THR A 166 -35.22 24.59 -0.62
C THR A 166 -35.62 25.86 -1.41
N LEU A 167 -35.48 25.86 -2.73
CA LEU A 167 -35.97 26.86 -3.68
C LEU A 167 -37.22 26.37 -4.39
#